data_71156b741e1bf1e585bfba5f76dfbd3a
#
_entry.id   71156b741e1bf1e585bfba5f76dfbd3a
#
_cell.length_a   1.000
_cell.length_b   1.000
_cell.length_c   1.000
_cell.angle_alpha   90.00
_cell.angle_beta   90.00
_cell.angle_gamma   90.00
#
_symmetry.space_group_name_H-M   'P 1'
#
loop_
_entity.id
_entity.type
_entity.pdbx_description
1 polymer ?
#
loop_
_entity_poly.entity_id
_entity_poly.type
_entity_poly.pdbx_seq_one_letter_code
_entity_poly.pdbx_strand_id
1 'polypeptide(L)'
;MCGRSSLTKNEKELEARFGSTFYSEDLERYNPLPNFNVCPGHVMPIKDKPNATHFTPSTWGVNLKFGPKTQLLINARSETMAEKKTFSSVLYSGRCIVPMDGYYEWRRSENTLVPYYIHFENRMLVAAAGLSFINSATNENHFIVLTRPSEGSLRDIHDRMPVFLEEKEYSDWLTPLINSSDILSIINRKIIIPPYFYPVSSKINSSKNNEPDLILPSKNIDFKQGSLF
;
A
#
# COMPACT_ATOMS: atom_id res chain seq x y z
N MET A 1 4.01 -10.50 -3.60
CA MET A 1 3.28 -9.70 -2.58
C MET A 1 3.80 -8.28 -2.65
N CYS A 2 2.91 -7.28 -2.66
CA CYS A 2 3.27 -5.87 -2.75
C CYS A 2 4.26 -5.50 -1.63
N GLY A 3 5.54 -5.44 -1.94
CA GLY A 3 6.62 -5.11 -1.02
C GLY A 3 7.36 -3.84 -1.41
N ARG A 4 6.82 -3.09 -2.37
CA ARG A 4 7.39 -1.85 -2.86
C ARG A 4 6.31 -0.96 -3.45
N SER A 5 6.28 0.32 -3.10
CA SER A 5 5.32 1.28 -3.65
C SER A 5 5.99 2.61 -3.98
N SER A 6 5.21 3.53 -4.53
CA SER A 6 5.61 4.91 -4.73
C SER A 6 4.60 5.85 -4.09
N LEU A 7 5.07 7.01 -3.67
CA LEU A 7 4.29 8.15 -3.24
C LEU A 7 5.00 9.41 -3.76
N THR A 8 4.76 9.72 -5.04
CA THR A 8 5.51 10.76 -5.75
C THR A 8 4.88 12.15 -5.68
N LYS A 9 3.77 12.25 -4.96
CA LYS A 9 3.06 13.50 -4.71
C LYS A 9 3.62 14.21 -3.49
N ASN A 10 3.50 15.54 -3.49
CA ASN A 10 3.91 16.35 -2.35
C ASN A 10 2.84 16.41 -1.27
N GLU A 11 3.16 17.02 -0.13
CA GLU A 11 2.28 17.10 1.05
C GLU A 11 0.95 17.77 0.71
N LYS A 12 0.94 18.86 -0.05
CA LYS A 12 -0.29 19.59 -0.42
C LYS A 12 -1.24 18.76 -1.28
N GLU A 13 -0.71 17.96 -2.19
CA GLU A 13 -1.51 17.05 -3.01
C GLU A 13 -2.14 15.95 -2.14
N LEU A 14 -1.39 15.43 -1.16
CA LEU A 14 -1.88 14.45 -0.19
C LEU A 14 -2.97 15.04 0.71
N GLU A 15 -2.74 16.24 1.25
CA GLU A 15 -3.70 16.97 2.08
C GLU A 15 -5.02 17.21 1.33
N ALA A 16 -4.92 17.69 0.09
CA ALA A 16 -6.08 17.93 -0.76
C ALA A 16 -6.86 16.65 -1.05
N ARG A 17 -6.15 15.52 -1.26
CA ARG A 17 -6.79 14.25 -1.62
C ARG A 17 -7.44 13.53 -0.45
N PHE A 18 -6.81 13.55 0.73
CA PHE A 18 -7.25 12.75 1.87
C PHE A 18 -7.92 13.56 2.99
N GLY A 19 -7.94 14.88 2.89
CA GLY A 19 -8.56 15.77 3.90
C GLY A 19 -7.86 15.66 5.25
N SER A 20 -6.55 15.42 5.27
CA SER A 20 -5.72 15.36 6.46
C SER A 20 -4.44 16.15 6.21
N THR A 21 -3.97 16.91 7.18
CA THR A 21 -2.75 17.73 7.08
C THR A 21 -1.55 17.05 7.73
N PHE A 22 -0.36 17.59 7.50
CA PHE A 22 0.84 17.17 8.21
C PHE A 22 1.07 18.08 9.42
N TYR A 23 1.41 17.51 10.56
CA TYR A 23 1.97 18.29 11.66
C TYR A 23 3.40 18.70 11.30
N SER A 24 3.75 19.98 11.51
CA SER A 24 5.10 20.48 11.22
C SER A 24 6.19 19.74 12.02
N GLU A 25 5.88 19.35 13.25
CA GLU A 25 6.76 18.59 14.15
C GLU A 25 6.96 17.12 13.72
N ASP A 26 6.08 16.59 12.90
CA ASP A 26 6.18 15.22 12.39
C ASP A 26 6.89 15.14 11.03
N LEU A 27 7.11 16.26 10.32
CA LEU A 27 7.66 16.23 8.96
C LEU A 27 9.03 15.54 8.89
N GLU A 28 9.88 15.75 9.87
CA GLU A 28 11.22 15.12 9.94
C GLU A 28 11.16 13.61 10.23
N ARG A 29 10.02 13.09 10.71
CA ARG A 29 9.82 11.67 11.00
C ARG A 29 9.52 10.86 9.74
N TYR A 30 8.97 11.49 8.70
CA TYR A 30 8.65 10.82 7.46
C TYR A 30 9.89 10.61 6.59
N ASN A 31 9.90 9.51 5.85
CA ASN A 31 10.80 9.42 4.71
C ASN A 31 10.46 10.51 3.69
N PRO A 32 11.46 11.10 3.03
CA PRO A 32 11.23 12.23 2.14
C PRO A 32 10.15 11.98 1.08
N LEU A 33 9.34 13.01 0.80
CA LEU A 33 8.42 13.06 -0.33
C LEU A 33 8.96 14.09 -1.35
N PRO A 34 8.87 13.82 -2.64
CA PRO A 34 8.35 12.59 -3.28
C PRO A 34 9.23 11.37 -3.03
N ASN A 35 8.58 10.19 -2.91
CA ASN A 35 9.27 8.93 -2.73
C ASN A 35 8.90 7.96 -3.87
N PHE A 36 9.86 7.69 -4.74
CA PHE A 36 9.70 6.81 -5.91
C PHE A 36 9.93 5.33 -5.56
N ASN A 37 10.37 5.03 -4.34
CA ASN A 37 10.80 3.71 -3.92
C ASN A 37 10.50 3.44 -2.45
N VAL A 38 9.23 3.53 -2.08
CA VAL A 38 8.79 3.23 -0.70
C VAL A 38 9.01 1.77 -0.39
N CYS A 39 9.81 1.51 0.65
CA CYS A 39 10.23 0.17 1.08
C CYS A 39 9.68 -0.17 2.46
N PRO A 40 9.57 -1.45 2.81
CA PRO A 40 9.41 -1.86 4.20
C PRO A 40 10.49 -1.22 5.09
N GLY A 41 10.07 -0.72 6.25
CA GLY A 41 10.89 0.06 7.17
C GLY A 41 10.83 1.57 6.97
N HIS A 42 10.30 2.07 5.83
CA HIS A 42 10.07 3.49 5.67
C HIS A 42 8.90 3.98 6.54
N VAL A 43 9.02 5.18 7.07
CA VAL A 43 7.95 5.89 7.77
C VAL A 43 7.15 6.69 6.77
N MET A 44 5.88 6.36 6.62
CA MET A 44 4.99 6.94 5.63
C MET A 44 3.72 7.51 6.30
N PRO A 45 3.06 8.48 5.67
CA PRO A 45 1.80 8.99 6.18
C PRO A 45 0.68 7.97 5.99
N ILE A 46 -0.09 7.71 7.05
CA ILE A 46 -1.35 6.96 6.98
C ILE A 46 -2.49 7.79 7.56
N LYS A 47 -3.73 7.47 7.16
CA LYS A 47 -4.94 7.98 7.83
C LYS A 47 -5.59 6.82 8.58
N ASP A 48 -5.68 6.92 9.91
CA ASP A 48 -6.07 5.83 10.80
C ASP A 48 -7.42 6.05 11.51
N LYS A 49 -8.08 7.19 11.25
CA LYS A 49 -9.40 7.52 11.81
C LYS A 49 -10.25 8.25 10.76
N PRO A 50 -11.60 8.08 10.78
CA PRO A 50 -12.49 8.74 9.80
C PRO A 50 -12.36 10.27 9.82
N ASN A 51 -12.28 10.84 11.01
CA ASN A 51 -12.20 12.28 11.24
C ASN A 51 -10.78 12.75 11.57
N ALA A 52 -9.75 11.97 11.20
CA ALA A 52 -8.37 12.40 11.39
C ALA A 52 -8.10 13.67 10.58
N THR A 53 -7.79 14.75 11.28
CA THR A 53 -7.37 16.02 10.67
C THR A 53 -5.90 16.00 10.25
N HIS A 54 -5.14 15.02 10.73
CA HIS A 54 -3.70 14.88 10.47
C HIS A 54 -3.35 13.46 10.06
N PHE A 55 -2.31 13.34 9.24
CA PHE A 55 -1.68 12.06 8.96
C PHE A 55 -0.90 11.56 10.17
N THR A 56 -0.86 10.25 10.34
CA THR A 56 -0.08 9.58 11.38
C THR A 56 1.19 9.01 10.78
N PRO A 57 2.41 9.41 11.24
CA PRO A 57 3.64 8.79 10.80
C PRO A 57 3.70 7.34 11.25
N SER A 58 3.86 6.43 10.29
CA SER A 58 3.80 4.99 10.55
C SER A 58 4.84 4.23 9.74
N THR A 59 5.53 3.29 10.37
CA THR A 59 6.54 2.45 9.73
C THR A 59 5.88 1.30 8.96
N TRP A 60 6.22 1.13 7.69
CA TRP A 60 5.74 0.00 6.91
C TRP A 60 6.36 -1.30 7.37
N GLY A 61 5.56 -2.16 7.94
CA GLY A 61 5.94 -3.45 8.48
C GLY A 61 5.93 -3.51 9.99
N VAL A 62 5.51 -4.63 10.52
CA VAL A 62 5.44 -4.92 11.94
C VAL A 62 6.17 -6.23 12.26
N ASN A 63 7.00 -6.21 13.28
CA ASN A 63 7.66 -7.40 13.79
C ASN A 63 6.73 -8.13 14.77
N LEU A 64 6.25 -9.30 14.36
CA LEU A 64 5.37 -10.12 15.20
C LEU A 64 6.07 -11.41 15.62
N LYS A 65 5.80 -11.82 16.88
CA LYS A 65 6.32 -13.08 17.43
C LYS A 65 5.39 -14.24 17.06
N PHE A 66 5.96 -15.28 16.49
CA PHE A 66 5.31 -16.57 16.24
C PHE A 66 6.09 -17.66 16.97
N GLY A 67 5.70 -17.92 18.22
CA GLY A 67 6.49 -18.77 19.12
C GLY A 67 7.89 -18.15 19.37
N PRO A 68 8.98 -18.90 19.15
CA PRO A 68 10.35 -18.39 19.36
C PRO A 68 10.85 -17.47 18.19
N LYS A 69 10.12 -17.43 17.07
CA LYS A 69 10.54 -16.67 15.87
C LYS A 69 9.86 -15.31 15.80
N THR A 70 10.64 -14.28 15.49
CA THR A 70 10.12 -12.97 15.09
C THR A 70 10.12 -12.87 13.58
N GLN A 71 9.01 -12.43 12.99
CA GLN A 71 8.86 -12.26 11.55
C GLN A 71 8.38 -10.85 11.26
N LEU A 72 9.04 -10.19 10.30
CA LEU A 72 8.56 -8.93 9.75
C LEU A 72 7.39 -9.23 8.80
N LEU A 73 6.21 -8.70 9.13
CA LEU A 73 5.04 -8.72 8.28
C LEU A 73 4.86 -7.36 7.64
N ILE A 74 4.75 -7.31 6.32
CA ILE A 74 4.51 -6.10 5.55
C ILE A 74 3.14 -6.09 4.88
N ASN A 75 2.50 -7.27 4.79
CA ASN A 75 1.19 -7.47 4.18
C ASN A 75 0.36 -8.49 4.97
N ALA A 76 -0.97 -8.39 4.84
CA ALA A 76 -1.90 -9.45 5.23
C ALA A 76 -2.80 -9.83 4.05
N ARG A 77 -3.12 -11.12 3.96
CA ARG A 77 -4.09 -11.62 2.96
C ARG A 77 -5.49 -11.35 3.46
N SER A 78 -6.28 -10.64 2.68
CA SER A 78 -7.67 -10.28 3.01
C SER A 78 -8.55 -11.50 3.26
N GLU A 79 -8.30 -12.61 2.57
CA GLU A 79 -9.10 -13.84 2.64
C GLU A 79 -8.97 -14.56 3.98
N THR A 80 -7.83 -14.41 4.66
CA THR A 80 -7.54 -15.18 5.89
C THR A 80 -7.30 -14.31 7.11
N MET A 81 -7.35 -12.97 6.97
CA MET A 81 -7.01 -12.07 8.07
C MET A 81 -7.99 -12.15 9.25
N ALA A 82 -9.29 -12.37 8.97
CA ALA A 82 -10.30 -12.47 10.00
C ALA A 82 -10.14 -13.74 10.89
N GLU A 83 -9.60 -14.80 10.32
CA GLU A 83 -9.39 -16.08 11.01
C GLU A 83 -8.13 -16.10 11.88
N LYS A 84 -7.15 -15.27 11.51
CA LYS A 84 -5.87 -15.20 12.22
C LYS A 84 -5.97 -14.31 13.46
N LYS A 85 -5.77 -14.87 14.64
CA LYS A 85 -5.75 -14.14 15.93
C LYS A 85 -4.88 -12.87 15.87
N THR A 86 -3.79 -12.90 15.12
CA THR A 86 -2.87 -11.79 14.94
C THR A 86 -3.53 -10.54 14.33
N PHE A 87 -4.53 -10.73 13.47
CA PHE A 87 -5.15 -9.64 12.73
C PHE A 87 -6.60 -9.37 13.17
N SER A 88 -7.27 -10.34 13.82
CA SER A 88 -8.68 -10.23 14.15
C SER A 88 -9.01 -9.02 15.02
N SER A 89 -8.20 -8.72 16.04
CA SER A 89 -8.41 -7.54 16.89
C SER A 89 -8.14 -6.24 16.14
N VAL A 90 -7.06 -6.20 15.35
CA VAL A 90 -6.64 -5.00 14.61
C VAL A 90 -7.55 -4.74 13.41
N LEU A 91 -8.18 -5.79 12.87
CA LEU A 91 -9.17 -5.65 11.79
C LEU A 91 -10.36 -4.77 12.20
N TYR A 92 -10.75 -4.79 13.47
CA TYR A 92 -11.88 -4.00 13.95
C TYR A 92 -11.51 -2.63 14.51
N SER A 93 -10.30 -2.43 14.98
CA SER A 93 -9.88 -1.20 15.66
C SER A 93 -8.71 -0.45 15.03
N GLY A 94 -7.95 -1.10 14.15
CA GLY A 94 -6.72 -0.58 13.59
C GLY A 94 -6.71 -0.48 12.07
N ARG A 95 -7.86 -0.37 11.41
CA ARG A 95 -7.88 -0.13 9.97
C ARG A 95 -7.33 1.25 9.65
N CYS A 96 -6.57 1.33 8.55
CA CYS A 96 -6.01 2.58 8.08
C CYS A 96 -6.04 2.66 6.55
N ILE A 97 -5.89 3.87 6.04
CA ILE A 97 -5.67 4.18 4.63
C ILE A 97 -4.19 4.43 4.44
N VAL A 98 -3.60 3.75 3.46
CA VAL A 98 -2.21 3.93 3.04
C VAL A 98 -2.20 4.65 1.69
N PRO A 99 -1.82 5.94 1.64
CA PRO A 99 -1.66 6.68 0.39
C PRO A 99 -0.55 6.09 -0.48
N MET A 100 -0.82 5.97 -1.79
CA MET A 100 0.19 5.64 -2.80
C MET A 100 -0.27 6.14 -4.18
N ASP A 101 0.62 6.25 -5.13
CA ASP A 101 0.29 6.56 -6.53
C ASP A 101 0.72 5.45 -7.49
N GLY A 102 1.37 4.41 -6.97
CA GLY A 102 1.71 3.19 -7.67
C GLY A 102 2.39 2.18 -6.77
N TYR A 103 2.63 1.01 -7.31
CA TYR A 103 3.36 -0.05 -6.62
C TYR A 103 4.14 -0.90 -7.62
N TYR A 104 5.05 -1.73 -7.12
CA TYR A 104 5.88 -2.58 -7.95
C TYR A 104 5.62 -4.04 -7.63
N GLU A 105 5.64 -4.86 -8.70
CA GLU A 105 5.65 -6.31 -8.61
C GLU A 105 6.63 -6.89 -9.62
N TRP A 106 7.10 -8.10 -9.36
CA TRP A 106 8.11 -8.76 -10.17
C TRP A 106 7.49 -9.93 -10.92
N ARG A 107 7.39 -9.77 -12.24
CA ARG A 107 6.98 -10.87 -13.10
C ARG A 107 8.13 -11.87 -13.25
N ARG A 108 7.84 -13.12 -12.95
CA ARG A 108 8.77 -14.21 -13.24
C ARG A 108 8.77 -14.50 -14.73
N SER A 109 9.92 -14.42 -15.38
CA SER A 109 10.13 -14.79 -16.78
C SER A 109 11.32 -15.75 -16.85
N GLU A 110 11.05 -17.02 -17.12
CA GLU A 110 12.06 -18.09 -17.11
C GLU A 110 12.94 -18.05 -15.83
N ASN A 111 14.17 -17.59 -15.95
CA ASN A 111 15.15 -17.50 -14.86
C ASN A 111 15.34 -16.08 -14.31
N THR A 112 14.53 -15.10 -14.73
CA THR A 112 14.66 -13.70 -14.33
C THR A 112 13.40 -13.18 -13.65
N LEU A 113 13.59 -12.16 -12.80
CA LEU A 113 12.51 -11.39 -12.21
C LEU A 113 12.53 -9.99 -12.84
N VAL A 114 11.52 -9.68 -13.61
CA VAL A 114 11.37 -8.38 -14.30
C VAL A 114 10.46 -7.49 -13.45
N PRO A 115 10.95 -6.35 -12.94
CA PRO A 115 10.13 -5.42 -12.18
C PRO A 115 9.15 -4.68 -13.08
N TYR A 116 7.90 -4.60 -12.65
CA TYR A 116 6.84 -3.82 -13.26
C TYR A 116 6.37 -2.74 -12.30
N TYR A 117 6.15 -1.55 -12.83
CA TYR A 117 5.44 -0.48 -12.13
C TYR A 117 3.98 -0.54 -12.52
N ILE A 118 3.11 -0.53 -11.52
CA ILE A 118 1.65 -0.58 -11.66
C ILE A 118 1.09 0.71 -11.07
N HIS A 119 0.30 1.44 -11.83
CA HIS A 119 -0.31 2.71 -11.42
C HIS A 119 -1.70 2.86 -12.04
N PHE A 120 -2.43 3.88 -11.63
CA PHE A 120 -3.71 4.24 -12.21
C PHE A 120 -3.57 5.46 -13.13
N GLU A 121 -4.68 5.85 -13.79
CA GLU A 121 -4.69 6.96 -14.73
C GLU A 121 -3.97 8.20 -14.16
N ASN A 122 -3.11 8.80 -14.97
CA ASN A 122 -2.31 9.99 -14.61
C ASN A 122 -1.53 9.86 -13.29
N ARG A 123 -1.22 8.64 -12.86
CA ARG A 123 -0.59 8.37 -11.55
C ARG A 123 -1.33 9.10 -10.43
N MET A 124 -2.66 8.97 -10.44
CA MET A 124 -3.50 9.54 -9.40
C MET A 124 -3.21 8.90 -8.05
N LEU A 125 -3.38 9.69 -6.99
CA LEU A 125 -3.35 9.16 -5.63
C LEU A 125 -4.49 8.18 -5.39
N VAL A 126 -4.14 7.00 -4.92
CA VAL A 126 -5.06 5.93 -4.53
C VAL A 126 -4.87 5.58 -3.06
N ALA A 127 -5.90 5.02 -2.46
CA ALA A 127 -5.92 4.56 -1.09
C ALA A 127 -5.81 3.05 -1.05
N ALA A 128 -4.73 2.50 -0.53
CA ALA A 128 -4.68 1.09 -0.19
C ALA A 128 -5.23 0.85 1.22
N ALA A 129 -6.00 -0.21 1.39
CA ALA A 129 -6.45 -0.65 2.70
C ALA A 129 -5.27 -1.20 3.50
N GLY A 130 -5.13 -0.76 4.75
CA GLY A 130 -4.09 -1.21 5.66
C GLY A 130 -4.60 -1.54 7.05
N LEU A 131 -3.74 -2.16 7.84
CA LEU A 131 -3.92 -2.35 9.27
C LEU A 131 -2.77 -1.66 10.00
N SER A 132 -3.11 -0.85 11.01
CA SER A 132 -2.19 -0.12 11.87
C SER A 132 -2.00 -0.83 13.21
N PHE A 133 -0.78 -0.82 13.70
CA PHE A 133 -0.37 -1.43 14.96
C PHE A 133 0.42 -0.40 15.78
N ILE A 134 0.17 -0.35 17.08
CA ILE A 134 0.97 0.44 18.00
C ILE A 134 1.94 -0.51 18.72
N ASN A 135 3.22 -0.22 18.62
CA ASN A 135 4.22 -0.90 19.43
C ASN A 135 4.11 -0.41 20.88
N SER A 136 3.64 -1.26 21.78
CA SER A 136 3.41 -0.90 23.19
C SER A 136 4.69 -0.51 23.94
N ALA A 137 5.86 -0.91 23.47
CA ALA A 137 7.14 -0.60 24.14
C ALA A 137 7.71 0.77 23.71
N THR A 138 7.53 1.15 22.41
CA THR A 138 8.09 2.39 21.84
C THR A 138 7.03 3.44 21.56
N ASN A 139 5.75 3.09 21.62
CA ASN A 139 4.61 3.92 21.20
C ASN A 139 4.68 4.36 19.71
N GLU A 140 5.43 3.62 18.91
CA GLU A 140 5.53 3.89 17.48
C GLU A 140 4.41 3.19 16.70
N ASN A 141 3.93 3.86 15.66
CA ASN A 141 2.93 3.30 14.77
C ASN A 141 3.60 2.50 13.66
N HIS A 142 3.03 1.35 13.36
CA HIS A 142 3.40 0.50 12.25
C HIS A 142 2.18 0.21 11.40
N PHE A 143 2.37 -0.05 10.11
CA PHE A 143 1.28 -0.50 9.25
C PHE A 143 1.68 -1.66 8.35
N ILE A 144 0.68 -2.39 7.91
CA ILE A 144 0.79 -3.40 6.85
C ILE A 144 -0.28 -3.14 5.80
N VAL A 145 -0.03 -3.53 4.56
CA VAL A 145 -0.98 -3.39 3.45
C VAL A 145 -1.81 -4.66 3.30
N LEU A 146 -3.12 -4.53 3.12
CA LEU A 146 -3.98 -5.65 2.78
C LEU A 146 -3.83 -5.99 1.30
N THR A 147 -3.74 -7.29 1.02
CA THR A 147 -3.64 -7.80 -0.35
C THR A 147 -4.73 -8.82 -0.63
N ARG A 148 -5.12 -8.89 -1.89
CA ARG A 148 -6.12 -9.82 -2.44
C ARG A 148 -5.57 -10.50 -3.70
N PRO A 149 -6.23 -11.55 -4.24
CA PRO A 149 -5.88 -12.10 -5.54
C PRO A 149 -5.94 -11.02 -6.63
N SER A 150 -4.95 -11.04 -7.54
CA SER A 150 -4.92 -10.14 -8.68
C SER A 150 -6.09 -10.37 -9.64
N GLU A 151 -6.54 -9.32 -10.31
CA GLU A 151 -7.62 -9.34 -11.29
C GLU A 151 -7.11 -9.02 -12.71
N GLY A 152 -7.84 -9.49 -13.70
CA GLY A 152 -7.53 -9.20 -15.11
C GLY A 152 -6.10 -9.54 -15.48
N SER A 153 -5.50 -8.68 -16.28
CA SER A 153 -4.12 -8.81 -16.77
C SER A 153 -3.02 -8.63 -15.71
N LEU A 154 -3.36 -8.13 -14.51
CA LEU A 154 -2.39 -8.10 -13.39
C LEU A 154 -1.98 -9.50 -12.94
N ARG A 155 -2.80 -10.53 -13.20
CA ARG A 155 -2.45 -11.94 -12.92
C ARG A 155 -1.20 -12.39 -13.66
N ASP A 156 -0.93 -11.82 -14.83
CA ASP A 156 0.25 -12.13 -15.64
C ASP A 156 1.54 -11.55 -15.02
N ILE A 157 1.40 -10.57 -14.12
CA ILE A 157 2.52 -9.95 -13.42
C ILE A 157 2.75 -10.62 -12.07
N HIS A 158 1.69 -10.71 -11.25
CA HIS A 158 1.77 -11.31 -9.92
C HIS A 158 0.38 -11.78 -9.47
N ASP A 159 0.32 -12.84 -8.66
CA ASP A 159 -0.91 -13.44 -8.11
C ASP A 159 -1.62 -12.56 -7.07
N ARG A 160 -0.95 -11.53 -6.55
CA ARG A 160 -1.47 -10.64 -5.50
C ARG A 160 -1.40 -9.18 -5.92
N MET A 161 -2.38 -8.41 -5.40
CA MET A 161 -2.45 -6.96 -5.55
C MET A 161 -2.95 -6.33 -4.23
N PRO A 162 -2.70 -5.02 -3.97
CA PRO A 162 -3.30 -4.32 -2.84
C PRO A 162 -4.83 -4.28 -2.94
N VAL A 163 -5.49 -4.23 -1.78
CA VAL A 163 -6.91 -3.87 -1.70
C VAL A 163 -7.00 -2.35 -1.81
N PHE A 164 -7.61 -1.83 -2.89
CA PHE A 164 -7.82 -0.40 -3.06
C PHE A 164 -9.21 0.02 -2.62
N LEU A 165 -9.29 1.18 -2.00
CA LEU A 165 -10.52 1.80 -1.49
C LEU A 165 -10.98 2.91 -2.44
N GLU A 166 -12.28 3.02 -2.66
CA GLU A 166 -12.89 4.21 -3.25
C GLU A 166 -13.09 5.29 -2.19
N GLU A 167 -13.11 6.54 -2.60
CA GLU A 167 -13.24 7.67 -1.66
C GLU A 167 -14.49 7.58 -0.79
N LYS A 168 -15.63 7.15 -1.37
CA LYS A 168 -16.87 6.92 -0.65
C LYS A 168 -16.78 5.88 0.46
N GLU A 169 -15.78 4.99 0.40
CA GLU A 169 -15.56 3.90 1.36
C GLU A 169 -14.62 4.30 2.51
N TYR A 170 -13.96 5.46 2.42
CA TYR A 170 -12.95 5.86 3.41
C TYR A 170 -13.53 5.96 4.83
N SER A 171 -14.70 6.60 4.95
CA SER A 171 -15.37 6.73 6.25
C SER A 171 -15.74 5.37 6.83
N ASP A 172 -16.37 4.52 6.02
CA ASP A 172 -16.82 3.19 6.45
C ASP A 172 -15.62 2.31 6.79
N TRP A 173 -14.58 2.33 5.95
CA TRP A 173 -13.34 1.59 6.21
C TRP A 173 -12.69 1.97 7.54
N LEU A 174 -12.67 3.26 7.88
CA LEU A 174 -12.01 3.77 9.09
C LEU A 174 -12.91 3.72 10.34
N THR A 175 -14.22 3.51 10.22
CA THR A 175 -15.15 3.51 11.35
C THR A 175 -15.04 2.23 12.18
N PRO A 176 -14.66 2.29 13.47
CA PRO A 176 -14.36 1.09 14.29
C PRO A 176 -15.50 0.09 14.40
N LEU A 177 -16.75 0.56 14.35
CA LEU A 177 -17.96 -0.26 14.59
C LEU A 177 -18.61 -0.82 13.33
N ILE A 178 -17.93 -0.74 12.18
CA ILE A 178 -18.42 -1.37 10.94
C ILE A 178 -18.52 -2.91 11.12
N ASN A 179 -19.60 -3.49 10.63
CA ASN A 179 -19.78 -4.93 10.76
C ASN A 179 -18.90 -5.72 9.77
N SER A 180 -18.72 -7.01 10.05
CA SER A 180 -17.85 -7.88 9.25
C SER A 180 -18.29 -8.00 7.78
N SER A 181 -19.61 -7.96 7.50
CA SER A 181 -20.13 -8.09 6.13
C SER A 181 -19.75 -6.87 5.28
N ASP A 182 -19.77 -5.67 5.86
CA ASP A 182 -19.40 -4.44 5.16
C ASP A 182 -17.88 -4.40 4.90
N ILE A 183 -17.08 -4.81 5.89
CA ILE A 183 -15.62 -4.96 5.68
C ILE A 183 -15.34 -5.92 4.51
N LEU A 184 -16.00 -7.07 4.48
CA LEU A 184 -15.82 -8.05 3.41
C LEU A 184 -16.32 -7.53 2.05
N SER A 185 -17.41 -6.75 2.03
CA SER A 185 -17.93 -6.11 0.82
C SER A 185 -16.90 -5.15 0.22
N ILE A 186 -16.31 -4.29 1.04
CA ILE A 186 -15.24 -3.37 0.61
C ILE A 186 -14.04 -4.14 0.05
N ILE A 187 -13.57 -5.16 0.76
CA ILE A 187 -12.39 -5.94 0.39
C ILE A 187 -12.59 -6.71 -0.91
N ASN A 188 -13.79 -7.26 -1.12
CA ASN A 188 -14.09 -8.14 -2.27
C ASN A 188 -14.60 -7.38 -3.50
N ARG A 189 -14.78 -6.07 -3.40
CA ARG A 189 -15.22 -5.24 -4.52
C ARG A 189 -14.22 -5.32 -5.67
N LYS A 190 -14.72 -5.46 -6.89
CA LYS A 190 -13.87 -5.41 -8.10
C LYS A 190 -13.27 -4.02 -8.28
N ILE A 191 -12.06 -3.96 -8.80
CA ILE A 191 -11.47 -2.69 -9.22
C ILE A 191 -12.26 -2.13 -10.39
N ILE A 192 -12.70 -0.87 -10.26
CA ILE A 192 -13.45 -0.18 -11.32
C ILE A 192 -12.50 0.55 -12.27
N ILE A 193 -11.38 1.07 -11.75
CA ILE A 193 -10.41 1.82 -12.53
C ILE A 193 -9.30 0.87 -13.01
N PRO A 194 -9.12 0.71 -14.34
CA PRO A 194 -8.10 -0.17 -14.88
C PRO A 194 -6.69 0.32 -14.52
N PRO A 195 -5.81 -0.54 -14.02
CA PRO A 195 -4.42 -0.19 -13.80
C PRO A 195 -3.65 -0.18 -15.14
N TYR A 196 -2.69 0.72 -15.23
CA TYR A 196 -1.63 0.70 -16.22
C TYR A 196 -0.40 0.02 -15.63
N PHE A 197 0.33 -0.72 -16.43
CA PHE A 197 1.57 -1.35 -15.97
C PHE A 197 2.56 -1.53 -17.10
N TYR A 198 3.82 -1.39 -16.77
CA TYR A 198 4.94 -1.57 -17.69
C TYR A 198 6.20 -1.97 -16.93
N PRO A 199 7.16 -2.64 -17.61
CA PRO A 199 8.42 -2.98 -16.99
C PRO A 199 9.27 -1.73 -16.75
N VAL A 200 9.99 -1.72 -15.63
CA VAL A 200 10.88 -0.63 -15.23
C VAL A 200 12.31 -1.13 -15.03
N SER A 201 13.21 -0.20 -14.75
CA SER A 201 14.62 -0.51 -14.52
C SER A 201 14.80 -1.39 -13.27
N SER A 202 15.72 -2.35 -13.34
CA SER A 202 16.16 -3.16 -12.19
C SER A 202 16.83 -2.34 -11.08
N LYS A 203 17.12 -1.06 -11.29
CA LYS A 203 17.54 -0.13 -10.23
C LYS A 203 16.58 -0.13 -9.03
N ILE A 204 15.28 -0.39 -9.26
CA ILE A 204 14.25 -0.49 -8.21
C ILE A 204 14.57 -1.56 -7.16
N ASN A 205 15.38 -2.56 -7.48
CA ASN A 205 15.74 -3.62 -6.55
C ASN A 205 16.55 -3.12 -5.35
N SER A 206 17.30 -2.03 -5.49
CA SER A 206 18.03 -1.41 -4.39
C SER A 206 17.16 -0.38 -3.67
N SER A 207 16.97 -0.56 -2.36
CA SER A 207 16.22 0.39 -1.52
C SER A 207 16.92 1.74 -1.34
N LYS A 208 18.18 1.86 -1.78
CA LYS A 208 18.95 3.12 -1.71
C LYS A 208 18.61 4.07 -2.86
N ASN A 209 18.00 3.57 -3.92
CA ASN A 209 17.63 4.37 -5.09
C ASN A 209 16.27 5.02 -4.86
N ASN A 210 16.15 6.32 -5.11
CA ASN A 210 14.89 7.08 -4.99
C ASN A 210 14.77 8.14 -6.09
N GLU A 211 15.24 7.85 -7.30
CA GLU A 211 15.21 8.79 -8.42
C GLU A 211 13.90 8.68 -9.23
N PRO A 212 13.46 9.76 -9.88
CA PRO A 212 12.24 9.79 -10.70
C PRO A 212 12.25 8.79 -11.87
N ASP A 213 13.41 8.36 -12.35
CA ASP A 213 13.53 7.39 -13.45
C ASP A 213 13.05 5.98 -13.06
N LEU A 214 12.90 5.68 -11.78
CA LEU A 214 12.43 4.39 -11.29
C LEU A 214 10.98 4.07 -11.71
N ILE A 215 10.16 5.09 -11.92
CA ILE A 215 8.76 4.94 -12.39
C ILE A 215 8.62 5.09 -13.91
N LEU A 216 9.72 5.21 -14.63
CA LEU A 216 9.68 5.34 -16.09
C LEU A 216 9.80 3.97 -16.76
N PRO A 217 9.14 3.80 -17.92
CA PRO A 217 9.25 2.57 -18.69
C PRO A 217 10.69 2.25 -19.06
N SER A 218 11.06 0.99 -18.96
CA SER A 218 12.35 0.51 -19.46
C SER A 218 12.42 0.65 -21.00
N LYS A 219 13.51 1.21 -21.52
CA LYS A 219 13.67 1.55 -22.94
C LYS A 219 13.59 0.36 -23.94
N ASN A 220 13.57 -0.87 -23.47
CA ASN A 220 13.77 -2.06 -24.30
C ASN A 220 12.57 -3.02 -24.39
N ILE A 221 11.35 -2.60 -24.04
CA ILE A 221 10.21 -3.54 -24.01
C ILE A 221 8.96 -2.89 -24.60
N ASP A 222 8.29 -3.61 -25.51
CA ASP A 222 7.00 -3.24 -26.08
C ASP A 222 5.91 -3.11 -25.01
N PHE A 223 5.18 -2.00 -25.05
CA PHE A 223 4.10 -1.73 -24.13
C PHE A 223 2.88 -2.60 -24.45
N LYS A 224 2.39 -3.34 -23.47
CA LYS A 224 1.03 -3.88 -23.51
C LYS A 224 0.17 -3.10 -22.52
N GLN A 225 -0.84 -2.42 -23.04
CA GLN A 225 -1.90 -1.85 -22.23
C GLN A 225 -2.72 -3.01 -21.66
N GLY A 226 -2.80 -3.11 -20.33
CA GLY A 226 -3.60 -4.13 -19.69
C GLY A 226 -5.09 -3.86 -19.88
N SER A 227 -5.82 -4.83 -20.43
CA SER A 227 -7.28 -4.85 -20.42
C SER A 227 -7.77 -5.53 -19.16
N LEU A 228 -8.80 -4.95 -18.52
CA LEU A 228 -9.51 -5.56 -17.39
C LEU A 228 -10.62 -6.53 -17.82
N PHE A 229 -10.80 -6.73 -19.14
CA PHE A 229 -11.89 -7.52 -19.70
C PHE A 229 -11.36 -8.73 -20.48
#